data_9e72d5a71d82aecb1ec5bd3abd14f0ec
#
_entry.id   9e72d5a71d82aecb1ec5bd3abd14f0ec
#
_cell.length_a   1.000
_cell.length_b   1.000
_cell.length_c   1.000
_cell.angle_alpha   90.00
_cell.angle_beta   90.00
_cell.angle_gamma   90.00
#
_symmetry.space_group_name_H-M   'P 1'
#
loop_
_entity.id
_entity.type
_entity.pdbx_description
1 polymer ?
#
loop_
_entity_poly.entity_id
_entity_poly.type
_entity_poly.pdbx_seq_one_letter_code
_entity_poly.pdbx_strand_id
1 'polypeptide(L)'
;TTVNNPQKVNKNILNDADLQVINCQEKDLILINIPRVSRTIKPIYISQNPLTGTYLRYNDSDIKANEDIVKHFLADAINESNDTFIVEGFTMDDIDMDSLKAYRNIYKSTKLNHPWIELDDKEFLIQLGGYKKDRKNQTEGLTLAGLLMFGKFRSILDGVPNYLVDYQEQTENPEDRWIDRITTDGTWSGNLFEFSQKVYRKLTSELKVPFKLKDSFQRIDESNIHEAIREALINTLIHANYNGRIGIQVVKHPKGFSFRNPGLLRVSKIDAFKGGYSDCRNKTLQKMFQYIGMGEQAGSGFPKMLRAWMEQHWQYPYLEENTQLETTMLFMPTISLFPKEIQDSLEELFGKNYVNLDKNERLALILAFVESEISNIRLSDIGAIHPADTSK
;
A
#
# COMPACT_ATOMS: atom_id res chain seq x y z
N THR A 1 31.38 -14.86 -17.07
CA THR A 1 32.26 -14.99 -15.91
C THR A 1 31.47 -15.47 -14.70
N THR A 2 31.64 -14.94 -13.48
CA THR A 2 30.97 -15.51 -12.26
C THR A 2 29.45 -15.48 -12.30
N VAL A 3 28.86 -14.36 -12.71
CA VAL A 3 27.39 -14.17 -12.76
C VAL A 3 26.70 -15.00 -13.86
N ASN A 4 27.42 -15.36 -14.90
CA ASN A 4 26.91 -16.19 -16.01
C ASN A 4 27.05 -17.71 -15.73
N ASN A 5 27.58 -18.08 -14.58
CA ASN A 5 27.72 -19.51 -14.20
C ASN A 5 26.58 -19.92 -13.26
N PRO A 6 25.58 -20.70 -13.72
CA PRO A 6 24.46 -21.15 -12.90
C PRO A 6 24.83 -21.93 -11.63
N GLN A 7 26.03 -22.50 -11.59
CA GLN A 7 26.53 -23.18 -10.39
C GLN A 7 27.01 -22.20 -9.31
N LYS A 8 27.35 -20.96 -9.71
CA LYS A 8 27.80 -19.92 -8.78
C LYS A 8 26.65 -18.96 -8.40
N VAL A 9 25.83 -18.55 -9.38
CA VAL A 9 24.65 -17.71 -9.18
C VAL A 9 23.50 -18.36 -9.93
N ASN A 10 22.38 -18.61 -9.25
CA ASN A 10 21.25 -19.34 -9.83
C ASN A 10 20.62 -18.67 -11.07
N LYS A 11 20.67 -17.35 -11.15
CA LYS A 11 20.19 -16.55 -12.30
C LYS A 11 21.04 -15.31 -12.48
N ASN A 12 21.49 -15.05 -13.70
CA ASN A 12 22.09 -13.77 -14.06
C ASN A 12 20.99 -12.72 -14.23
N ILE A 13 21.13 -11.59 -13.54
CA ILE A 13 20.22 -10.44 -13.58
C ILE A 13 20.87 -9.18 -14.16
N LEU A 14 22.16 -9.23 -14.46
CA LEU A 14 22.93 -8.13 -15.01
C LEU A 14 23.05 -8.27 -16.52
N ASN A 15 22.94 -7.16 -17.22
CA ASN A 15 23.25 -7.01 -18.64
C ASN A 15 24.43 -6.05 -18.82
N ASP A 16 24.95 -5.92 -20.04
CA ASP A 16 26.11 -5.10 -20.31
C ASP A 16 25.91 -3.60 -20.00
N ALA A 17 24.67 -3.12 -20.06
CA ALA A 17 24.33 -1.72 -19.73
C ALA A 17 24.39 -1.45 -18.21
N ASP A 18 24.31 -2.48 -17.38
CA ASP A 18 24.40 -2.38 -15.93
C ASP A 18 25.85 -2.26 -15.42
N LEU A 19 26.84 -2.38 -16.33
CA LEU A 19 28.26 -2.33 -16.04
C LEU A 19 28.87 -1.13 -16.77
N GLN A 20 29.40 -0.18 -16.02
CA GLN A 20 30.01 1.03 -16.56
C GLN A 20 31.37 1.27 -15.91
N VAL A 21 32.34 1.68 -16.72
CA VAL A 21 33.62 2.21 -16.21
C VAL A 21 33.54 3.72 -16.27
N ILE A 22 33.68 4.36 -15.11
CA ILE A 22 33.67 5.82 -14.98
C ILE A 22 35.02 6.29 -14.47
N ASN A 23 35.58 7.33 -15.10
CA ASN A 23 36.81 7.94 -14.60
C ASN A 23 36.46 9.03 -13.58
N CYS A 24 36.99 8.92 -12.38
CA CYS A 24 36.81 9.87 -11.31
C CYS A 24 38.20 10.19 -10.69
N GLN A 25 38.63 11.44 -10.78
CA GLN A 25 39.94 11.90 -10.23
C GLN A 25 41.10 11.02 -10.71
N GLU A 26 41.20 10.79 -12.02
CA GLU A 26 42.24 9.98 -12.69
C GLU A 26 42.25 8.49 -12.27
N LYS A 27 41.17 8.00 -11.65
CA LYS A 27 40.98 6.58 -11.32
C LYS A 27 39.79 6.02 -12.05
N ASP A 28 39.95 4.83 -12.62
CA ASP A 28 38.85 4.09 -13.24
C ASP A 28 38.07 3.34 -12.16
N LEU A 29 36.78 3.66 -12.05
CA LEU A 29 35.84 3.02 -11.14
C LEU A 29 34.87 2.16 -11.95
N ILE A 30 34.54 0.98 -11.42
CA ILE A 30 33.51 0.12 -11.99
C ILE A 30 32.19 0.41 -11.26
N LEU A 31 31.25 0.97 -11.98
CA LEU A 31 29.87 1.14 -11.53
C LEU A 31 29.05 -0.07 -11.94
N ILE A 32 28.44 -0.73 -10.97
CA ILE A 32 27.53 -1.87 -11.20
C ILE A 32 26.14 -1.46 -10.72
N ASN A 33 25.22 -1.29 -11.65
CA ASN A 33 23.81 -1.05 -11.35
C ASN A 33 23.09 -2.40 -11.19
N ILE A 34 22.63 -2.69 -9.99
CA ILE A 34 21.90 -3.95 -9.70
C ILE A 34 20.41 -3.69 -9.79
N PRO A 35 19.72 -4.16 -10.88
CA PRO A 35 18.30 -3.91 -11.03
C PRO A 35 17.47 -4.67 -10.00
N ARG A 36 16.36 -4.08 -9.57
CA ARG A 36 15.36 -4.80 -8.78
C ARG A 36 14.69 -5.85 -9.68
N VAL A 37 14.79 -7.11 -9.31
CA VAL A 37 14.19 -8.20 -10.08
C VAL A 37 12.74 -8.46 -9.68
N SER A 38 11.96 -9.02 -10.62
CA SER A 38 10.62 -9.51 -10.36
C SER A 38 10.61 -10.54 -9.22
N ARG A 39 9.54 -10.55 -8.42
CA ARG A 39 9.35 -11.56 -7.36
C ARG A 39 9.43 -13.01 -7.87
N THR A 40 8.99 -13.25 -9.10
CA THR A 40 9.00 -14.57 -9.73
C THR A 40 10.41 -15.13 -9.98
N ILE A 41 11.43 -14.27 -9.89
CA ILE A 41 12.83 -14.63 -10.06
C ILE A 41 13.53 -14.80 -8.71
N LYS A 42 12.99 -14.21 -7.64
CA LYS A 42 13.54 -14.31 -6.27
C LYS A 42 13.32 -15.68 -5.65
N PRO A 43 14.24 -16.12 -4.77
CA PRO A 43 15.48 -15.45 -4.41
C PRO A 43 16.57 -15.61 -5.45
N ILE A 44 17.47 -14.62 -5.57
CA ILE A 44 18.76 -14.81 -6.21
C ILE A 44 19.71 -15.34 -5.15
N TYR A 45 20.35 -16.47 -5.45
CA TYR A 45 21.21 -17.15 -4.48
C TYR A 45 22.47 -17.72 -5.13
N ILE A 46 23.48 -17.93 -4.31
CA ILE A 46 24.75 -18.58 -4.68
C ILE A 46 24.77 -20.00 -4.15
N SER A 47 25.75 -20.80 -4.63
CA SER A 47 26.04 -22.16 -4.10
C SER A 47 24.90 -23.17 -4.21
N GLN A 48 24.03 -23.03 -5.22
CA GLN A 48 22.98 -24.01 -5.61
C GLN A 48 21.86 -24.26 -4.57
N ASN A 49 21.92 -23.66 -3.41
CA ASN A 49 20.90 -23.86 -2.37
C ASN A 49 20.34 -22.51 -1.89
N PRO A 50 19.03 -22.23 -2.10
CA PRO A 50 18.42 -20.96 -1.70
C PRO A 50 18.47 -20.72 -0.19
N LEU A 51 18.34 -21.77 0.64
CA LEU A 51 18.34 -21.62 2.10
C LEU A 51 19.70 -21.22 2.68
N THR A 52 20.79 -21.57 1.98
CA THR A 52 22.15 -21.28 2.45
C THR A 52 22.86 -20.20 1.65
N GLY A 53 22.38 -19.93 0.44
CA GLY A 53 23.03 -19.04 -0.52
C GLY A 53 22.33 -17.71 -0.76
N THR A 54 21.22 -17.43 -0.08
CA THR A 54 20.51 -16.14 -0.21
C THR A 54 21.06 -15.11 0.77
N TYR A 55 21.39 -13.92 0.26
CA TYR A 55 21.88 -12.79 1.03
C TYR A 55 21.00 -11.57 0.80
N LEU A 56 20.90 -10.76 1.83
CA LEU A 56 20.21 -9.46 1.82
C LEU A 56 21.25 -8.36 2.01
N ARG A 57 21.14 -7.31 1.20
CA ARG A 57 21.92 -6.09 1.41
C ARG A 57 21.28 -5.26 2.52
N TYR A 58 22.05 -5.01 3.56
CA TYR A 58 21.67 -4.17 4.68
C TYR A 58 22.71 -3.08 4.87
N ASN A 59 22.37 -1.86 4.46
CA ASN A 59 23.34 -0.74 4.40
C ASN A 59 24.57 -1.12 3.58
N ASP A 60 25.72 -1.23 4.24
CA ASP A 60 27.03 -1.58 3.67
C ASP A 60 27.40 -3.07 3.82
N SER A 61 26.54 -3.85 4.47
CA SER A 61 26.80 -5.25 4.80
C SER A 61 25.90 -6.22 4.04
N ASP A 62 26.41 -7.40 3.69
CA ASP A 62 25.64 -8.52 3.14
C ASP A 62 25.35 -9.51 4.25
N ILE A 63 24.07 -9.64 4.62
CA ILE A 63 23.60 -10.51 5.68
C ILE A 63 22.94 -11.74 5.06
N LYS A 64 23.29 -12.93 5.54
CA LYS A 64 22.63 -14.15 5.12
C LYS A 64 21.15 -14.14 5.52
N ALA A 65 20.27 -14.38 4.54
CA ALA A 65 18.83 -14.47 4.80
C ALA A 65 18.55 -15.68 5.70
N ASN A 66 17.66 -15.52 6.68
CA ASN A 66 17.15 -16.64 7.45
C ASN A 66 16.19 -17.50 6.61
N GLU A 67 15.90 -18.71 7.08
CA GLU A 67 15.05 -19.65 6.34
C GLU A 67 13.63 -19.11 6.10
N ASP A 68 13.07 -18.37 7.03
CA ASP A 68 11.71 -17.83 6.91
C ASP A 68 11.64 -16.81 5.77
N ILE A 69 12.62 -15.92 5.66
CA ILE A 69 12.72 -14.95 4.55
C ILE A 69 12.84 -15.69 3.21
N VAL A 70 13.65 -16.74 3.14
CA VAL A 70 13.79 -17.52 1.90
C VAL A 70 12.49 -18.25 1.56
N LYS A 71 11.80 -18.83 2.54
CA LYS A 71 10.48 -19.45 2.35
C LYS A 71 9.46 -18.43 1.85
N HIS A 72 9.47 -17.20 2.38
CA HIS A 72 8.61 -16.10 1.91
C HIS A 72 8.92 -15.72 0.45
N PHE A 73 10.18 -15.61 0.05
CA PHE A 73 10.53 -15.35 -1.35
C PHE A 73 10.05 -16.46 -2.28
N LEU A 74 10.20 -17.72 -1.88
CA LEU A 74 9.72 -18.86 -2.67
C LEU A 74 8.19 -18.88 -2.77
N ALA A 75 7.49 -18.60 -1.69
CA ALA A 75 6.02 -18.48 -1.68
C ALA A 75 5.55 -17.31 -2.56
N ASP A 76 6.20 -16.16 -2.47
CA ASP A 76 5.89 -14.98 -3.30
C ASP A 76 6.24 -15.19 -4.79
N ALA A 77 7.14 -16.13 -5.12
CA ALA A 77 7.49 -16.45 -6.50
C ALA A 77 6.34 -17.16 -7.26
N ILE A 78 5.38 -17.74 -6.54
CA ILE A 78 4.22 -18.41 -7.14
C ILE A 78 3.31 -17.35 -7.77
N ASN A 79 2.88 -17.61 -9.02
CA ASN A 79 2.03 -16.66 -9.76
C ASN A 79 0.55 -16.65 -9.33
N GLU A 80 0.14 -17.62 -8.53
CA GLU A 80 -1.21 -17.68 -8.01
C GLU A 80 -1.45 -16.62 -6.93
N SER A 81 -2.70 -16.14 -6.84
CA SER A 81 -3.10 -15.22 -5.78
C SER A 81 -3.09 -15.94 -4.44
N ASN A 82 -2.54 -15.29 -3.40
CA ASN A 82 -2.38 -15.90 -2.09
C ASN A 82 -3.72 -16.17 -1.38
N ASP A 83 -4.82 -15.65 -1.89
CA ASP A 83 -6.14 -15.69 -1.26
C ASP A 83 -7.15 -16.64 -1.94
N THR A 84 -6.72 -17.40 -2.97
CA THR A 84 -7.61 -18.26 -3.77
C THR A 84 -7.65 -19.73 -3.34
N PHE A 85 -6.80 -20.14 -2.42
CA PHE A 85 -6.79 -21.53 -1.93
C PHE A 85 -7.93 -21.77 -0.94
N ILE A 86 -8.44 -23.01 -0.91
CA ILE A 86 -9.42 -23.44 0.09
C ILE A 86 -8.71 -23.61 1.43
N VAL A 87 -9.26 -23.02 2.48
CA VAL A 87 -8.82 -23.26 3.86
C VAL A 87 -9.53 -24.53 4.34
N GLU A 88 -8.76 -25.56 4.64
CA GLU A 88 -9.31 -26.87 4.97
C GLU A 88 -10.19 -26.84 6.23
N GLY A 89 -11.36 -27.46 6.14
CA GLY A 89 -12.29 -27.56 7.27
C GLY A 89 -13.23 -26.37 7.46
N PHE A 90 -13.07 -25.28 6.69
CA PHE A 90 -13.92 -24.09 6.83
C PHE A 90 -15.08 -24.11 5.84
N THR A 91 -16.28 -23.82 6.34
CA THR A 91 -17.55 -23.92 5.62
C THR A 91 -18.36 -22.62 5.73
N MET A 92 -19.61 -22.65 5.28
CA MET A 92 -20.56 -21.53 5.46
C MET A 92 -20.84 -21.21 6.93
N ASP A 93 -20.65 -22.17 7.84
CA ASP A 93 -20.86 -21.98 9.29
C ASP A 93 -19.83 -21.03 9.91
N ASP A 94 -18.69 -20.83 9.25
CA ASP A 94 -17.62 -19.94 9.66
C ASP A 94 -17.85 -18.48 9.24
N ILE A 95 -18.87 -18.23 8.42
CA ILE A 95 -19.21 -16.89 7.91
C ILE A 95 -20.03 -16.11 8.95
N ASP A 96 -19.67 -14.83 9.12
CA ASP A 96 -20.51 -13.82 9.75
C ASP A 96 -21.59 -13.37 8.76
N MET A 97 -22.79 -13.89 8.95
CA MET A 97 -23.90 -13.68 8.02
C MET A 97 -24.37 -12.23 7.96
N ASP A 98 -24.15 -11.45 9.01
CA ASP A 98 -24.53 -10.03 9.02
C ASP A 98 -23.58 -9.20 8.13
N SER A 99 -22.28 -9.49 8.18
CA SER A 99 -21.31 -8.91 7.24
C SER A 99 -21.62 -9.28 5.79
N LEU A 100 -21.95 -10.54 5.51
CA LEU A 100 -22.30 -10.96 4.16
C LEU A 100 -23.58 -10.28 3.65
N LYS A 101 -24.62 -10.19 4.48
CA LYS A 101 -25.86 -9.47 4.13
C LYS A 101 -25.62 -7.99 3.89
N ALA A 102 -24.83 -7.33 4.74
CA ALA A 102 -24.46 -5.93 4.58
C ALA A 102 -23.71 -5.71 3.27
N TYR A 103 -22.75 -6.57 2.95
CA TYR A 103 -22.03 -6.56 1.67
C TYR A 103 -22.98 -6.72 0.47
N ARG A 104 -23.91 -7.70 0.52
CA ARG A 104 -24.91 -7.93 -0.54
C ARG A 104 -25.81 -6.71 -0.77
N ASN A 105 -26.18 -6.00 0.30
CA ASN A 105 -26.95 -4.75 0.19
C ASN A 105 -26.19 -3.66 -0.56
N ILE A 106 -24.88 -3.47 -0.25
CA ILE A 106 -24.03 -2.54 -0.99
C ILE A 106 -23.85 -3.01 -2.43
N TYR A 107 -23.59 -4.29 -2.65
CA TYR A 107 -23.48 -4.87 -3.99
C TYR A 107 -24.72 -4.59 -4.84
N LYS A 108 -25.93 -4.82 -4.28
CA LYS A 108 -27.20 -4.55 -4.94
C LYS A 108 -27.39 -3.10 -5.33
N SER A 109 -26.97 -2.16 -4.47
CA SER A 109 -27.05 -0.74 -4.77
C SER A 109 -26.01 -0.27 -5.80
N THR A 110 -24.84 -0.91 -5.84
CA THR A 110 -23.75 -0.57 -6.76
C THR A 110 -23.90 -1.21 -8.13
N LYS A 111 -24.48 -2.42 -8.20
CA LYS A 111 -24.62 -3.25 -9.40
C LYS A 111 -26.09 -3.55 -9.70
N LEU A 112 -26.85 -2.51 -10.02
CA LEU A 112 -28.27 -2.64 -10.35
C LEU A 112 -28.51 -3.70 -11.43
N ASN A 113 -29.49 -4.59 -11.20
CA ASN A 113 -29.89 -5.66 -12.11
C ASN A 113 -28.80 -6.72 -12.43
N HIS A 114 -27.77 -6.85 -11.58
CA HIS A 114 -26.76 -7.88 -11.79
C HIS A 114 -27.31 -9.28 -11.45
N PRO A 115 -27.09 -10.31 -12.30
CA PRO A 115 -27.67 -11.65 -12.09
C PRO A 115 -27.33 -12.29 -10.73
N TRP A 116 -26.20 -11.93 -10.12
CA TRP A 116 -25.79 -12.52 -8.84
C TRP A 116 -26.62 -12.04 -7.64
N ILE A 117 -27.45 -11.02 -7.81
CA ILE A 117 -28.32 -10.49 -6.74
C ILE A 117 -29.31 -11.56 -6.27
N GLU A 118 -29.82 -12.36 -7.20
CA GLU A 118 -30.83 -13.40 -6.95
C GLU A 118 -30.25 -14.74 -6.47
N LEU A 119 -28.92 -14.89 -6.47
CA LEU A 119 -28.27 -16.12 -6.00
C LEU A 119 -28.41 -16.27 -4.48
N ASP A 120 -28.44 -17.53 -4.00
CA ASP A 120 -28.30 -17.80 -2.58
C ASP A 120 -26.91 -17.39 -2.05
N ASP A 121 -26.72 -17.37 -0.73
CA ASP A 121 -25.50 -16.87 -0.11
C ASP A 121 -24.26 -17.69 -0.50
N LYS A 122 -24.38 -19.02 -0.63
CA LYS A 122 -23.27 -19.88 -1.01
C LYS A 122 -22.90 -19.68 -2.49
N GLU A 123 -23.88 -19.68 -3.38
CA GLU A 123 -23.65 -19.44 -4.80
C GLU A 123 -23.10 -18.02 -5.04
N PHE A 124 -23.60 -17.03 -4.32
CA PHE A 124 -23.05 -15.68 -4.37
C PHE A 124 -21.58 -15.65 -3.97
N LEU A 125 -21.18 -16.31 -2.86
CA LEU A 125 -19.79 -16.42 -2.44
C LEU A 125 -18.92 -17.17 -3.43
N ILE A 126 -19.46 -18.20 -4.12
CA ILE A 126 -18.74 -18.90 -5.20
C ILE A 126 -18.43 -17.92 -6.34
N GLN A 127 -19.39 -17.09 -6.75
CA GLN A 127 -19.18 -16.11 -7.81
C GLN A 127 -18.17 -15.02 -7.41
N LEU A 128 -18.17 -14.61 -6.14
CA LEU A 128 -17.18 -13.69 -5.60
C LEU A 128 -15.77 -14.30 -5.48
N GLY A 129 -15.65 -15.63 -5.52
CA GLY A 129 -14.42 -16.35 -5.22
C GLY A 129 -14.15 -16.55 -3.72
N GLY A 130 -15.13 -16.27 -2.85
CA GLY A 130 -15.05 -16.49 -1.41
C GLY A 130 -15.31 -17.93 -0.97
N TYR A 131 -15.96 -18.71 -1.82
CA TYR A 131 -16.15 -20.14 -1.67
C TYR A 131 -15.75 -20.84 -2.97
N LYS A 132 -15.12 -22.01 -2.89
CA LYS A 132 -14.59 -22.71 -4.06
C LYS A 132 -14.90 -24.19 -4.00
N LYS A 133 -15.15 -24.79 -5.18
CA LYS A 133 -15.20 -26.23 -5.39
C LYS A 133 -13.95 -26.64 -6.18
N ASP A 134 -13.06 -27.37 -5.54
CA ASP A 134 -11.90 -27.97 -6.20
C ASP A 134 -12.30 -29.28 -6.87
N ARG A 135 -12.46 -29.23 -8.18
CA ARG A 135 -12.88 -30.39 -8.98
C ARG A 135 -11.83 -31.47 -9.04
N LYS A 136 -10.56 -31.12 -8.85
CA LYS A 136 -9.45 -32.07 -8.91
C LYS A 136 -9.37 -32.94 -7.66
N ASN A 137 -9.51 -32.30 -6.49
CA ASN A 137 -9.41 -32.95 -5.19
C ASN A 137 -10.81 -33.30 -4.61
N GLN A 138 -11.89 -32.96 -5.30
CA GLN A 138 -13.28 -33.15 -4.86
C GLN A 138 -13.57 -32.51 -3.48
N THR A 139 -12.85 -31.45 -3.14
CA THR A 139 -13.03 -30.68 -1.91
C THR A 139 -13.79 -29.38 -2.21
N GLU A 140 -14.54 -28.89 -1.25
CA GLU A 140 -15.15 -27.55 -1.30
C GLU A 140 -15.04 -26.87 0.05
N GLY A 141 -14.97 -25.55 0.07
CA GLY A 141 -14.84 -24.79 1.29
C GLY A 141 -14.61 -23.31 1.05
N LEU A 142 -14.48 -22.56 2.15
CA LEU A 142 -14.10 -21.16 2.10
C LEU A 142 -12.68 -21.01 1.54
N THR A 143 -12.53 -20.04 0.66
CA THR A 143 -11.18 -19.56 0.30
C THR A 143 -10.63 -18.66 1.39
N LEU A 144 -9.31 -18.45 1.41
CA LEU A 144 -8.72 -17.49 2.33
C LEU A 144 -9.37 -16.10 2.17
N ALA A 145 -9.67 -15.67 0.93
CA ALA A 145 -10.39 -14.43 0.70
C ALA A 145 -11.77 -14.40 1.35
N GLY A 146 -12.55 -15.48 1.22
CA GLY A 146 -13.88 -15.57 1.84
C GLY A 146 -13.82 -15.53 3.36
N LEU A 147 -12.88 -16.27 3.95
CA LEU A 147 -12.65 -16.29 5.38
C LEU A 147 -12.24 -14.92 5.92
N LEU A 148 -11.26 -14.26 5.28
CA LEU A 148 -10.79 -12.93 5.70
C LEU A 148 -11.88 -11.86 5.53
N MET A 149 -12.64 -11.92 4.43
CA MET A 149 -13.63 -10.89 4.09
C MET A 149 -14.89 -10.98 4.95
N PHE A 150 -15.35 -12.19 5.28
CA PHE A 150 -16.65 -12.43 5.91
C PHE A 150 -16.61 -13.39 7.10
N GLY A 151 -15.46 -13.90 7.46
CA GLY A 151 -15.35 -14.88 8.55
C GLY A 151 -15.75 -14.31 9.92
N LYS A 152 -16.18 -15.18 10.83
CA LYS A 152 -16.27 -14.88 12.24
C LYS A 152 -14.86 -14.73 12.83
N PHE A 153 -14.71 -13.87 13.82
CA PHE A 153 -13.40 -13.58 14.42
C PHE A 153 -12.61 -14.84 14.81
N ARG A 154 -13.25 -15.78 15.50
CA ARG A 154 -12.57 -17.00 15.91
C ARG A 154 -12.16 -17.87 14.74
N SER A 155 -13.04 -18.03 13.75
CA SER A 155 -12.73 -18.79 12.53
C SER A 155 -11.56 -18.16 11.75
N ILE A 156 -11.49 -16.83 11.70
CA ILE A 156 -10.34 -16.15 11.07
C ILE A 156 -9.04 -16.50 11.80
N LEU A 157 -9.01 -16.45 13.13
CA LEU A 157 -7.82 -16.78 13.92
C LEU A 157 -7.41 -18.26 13.80
N ASP A 158 -8.38 -19.16 13.67
CA ASP A 158 -8.11 -20.59 13.48
C ASP A 158 -7.49 -20.86 12.09
N GLY A 159 -7.90 -20.12 11.06
CA GLY A 159 -7.33 -20.21 9.70
C GLY A 159 -6.09 -19.36 9.47
N VAL A 160 -5.94 -18.25 10.19
CA VAL A 160 -4.85 -17.28 10.08
C VAL A 160 -4.38 -16.86 11.48
N PRO A 161 -3.51 -17.66 12.13
CA PRO A 161 -3.19 -17.47 13.55
C PRO A 161 -2.57 -16.11 13.93
N ASN A 162 -1.89 -15.46 12.99
CA ASN A 162 -1.28 -14.13 13.19
C ASN A 162 -2.16 -12.98 12.72
N TYR A 163 -3.43 -13.24 12.39
CA TYR A 163 -4.33 -12.20 11.92
C TYR A 163 -4.54 -11.12 12.99
N LEU A 164 -4.23 -9.89 12.60
CA LEU A 164 -4.47 -8.71 13.42
C LEU A 164 -4.74 -7.52 12.50
N VAL A 165 -5.83 -6.81 12.78
CA VAL A 165 -6.12 -5.49 12.22
C VAL A 165 -6.31 -4.51 13.34
N ASP A 166 -5.65 -3.35 13.26
CA ASP A 166 -5.61 -2.34 14.31
C ASP A 166 -5.73 -0.95 13.68
N TYR A 167 -6.74 -0.19 14.11
CA TYR A 167 -6.86 1.22 13.83
C TYR A 167 -6.66 2.00 15.11
N GLN A 168 -5.91 3.09 15.03
CA GLN A 168 -5.66 3.99 16.15
C GLN A 168 -5.86 5.45 15.69
N GLU A 169 -6.44 6.26 16.56
CA GLU A 169 -6.46 7.71 16.43
C GLU A 169 -5.57 8.33 17.51
N GLN A 170 -4.58 9.09 17.10
CA GLN A 170 -3.58 9.70 17.99
C GLN A 170 -3.82 11.19 18.14
N THR A 171 -3.40 11.75 19.28
CA THR A 171 -3.38 13.19 19.55
C THR A 171 -1.98 13.79 19.37
N GLU A 172 -1.88 15.11 19.51
CA GLU A 172 -0.57 15.79 19.59
C GLU A 172 0.16 15.55 20.92
N ASN A 173 -0.58 15.07 21.95
CA ASN A 173 0.02 14.77 23.24
C ASN A 173 0.75 13.42 23.21
N PRO A 174 2.08 13.36 23.35
CA PRO A 174 2.86 12.12 23.31
C PRO A 174 2.55 11.14 24.45
N GLU A 175 1.94 11.61 25.55
CA GLU A 175 1.56 10.78 26.68
C GLU A 175 0.33 9.92 26.40
N ASP A 176 -0.51 10.36 25.46
CA ASP A 176 -1.70 9.62 25.04
C ASP A 176 -1.31 8.59 23.98
N ARG A 177 -1.53 7.32 24.25
CA ARG A 177 -1.28 6.26 23.26
C ARG A 177 -2.23 6.36 22.08
N TRP A 178 -3.50 6.59 22.33
CA TRP A 178 -4.61 6.79 21.38
C TRP A 178 -5.81 7.37 22.09
N ILE A 179 -6.67 8.08 21.37
CA ILE A 179 -7.96 8.57 21.85
C ILE A 179 -9.11 7.69 21.37
N ASP A 180 -8.89 6.96 20.28
CA ASP A 180 -9.85 5.98 19.74
C ASP A 180 -9.09 4.80 19.12
N ARG A 181 -9.69 3.61 19.20
CA ARG A 181 -9.08 2.39 18.69
C ARG A 181 -10.12 1.39 18.22
N ILE A 182 -9.86 0.73 17.09
CA ILE A 182 -10.60 -0.43 16.61
C ILE A 182 -9.62 -1.58 16.43
N THR A 183 -9.76 -2.62 17.22
CA THR A 183 -8.94 -3.82 17.13
C THR A 183 -9.80 -5.07 17.23
N THR A 184 -9.23 -6.23 16.99
CA THR A 184 -9.92 -7.52 17.08
C THR A 184 -10.06 -7.96 18.53
N ASP A 185 -11.03 -7.40 19.24
CA ASP A 185 -11.31 -7.63 20.67
C ASP A 185 -12.53 -8.53 20.94
N GLY A 186 -13.19 -9.02 19.87
CA GLY A 186 -14.38 -9.85 19.95
C GLY A 186 -15.71 -9.08 20.08
N THR A 187 -15.70 -7.74 20.10
CA THR A 187 -16.92 -6.91 20.13
C THR A 187 -17.60 -6.78 18.77
N TRP A 188 -16.92 -7.20 17.73
CA TRP A 188 -17.36 -7.16 16.32
C TRP A 188 -16.81 -8.37 15.55
N SER A 189 -17.23 -8.56 14.29
CA SER A 189 -16.88 -9.74 13.50
C SER A 189 -15.37 -9.96 13.29
N GLY A 190 -14.55 -8.90 13.41
CA GLY A 190 -13.11 -8.96 13.16
C GLY A 190 -12.71 -9.09 11.69
N ASN A 191 -13.65 -9.23 10.76
CA ASN A 191 -13.37 -9.45 9.34
C ASN A 191 -13.01 -8.15 8.59
N LEU A 192 -12.43 -8.31 7.40
CA LEU A 192 -11.93 -7.17 6.63
C LEU A 192 -13.04 -6.27 6.10
N PHE A 193 -14.21 -6.82 5.79
CA PHE A 193 -15.34 -6.03 5.32
C PHE A 193 -15.78 -5.03 6.41
N GLU A 194 -16.07 -5.51 7.60
CA GLU A 194 -16.52 -4.65 8.70
C GLU A 194 -15.41 -3.70 9.15
N PHE A 195 -14.15 -4.16 9.20
CA PHE A 195 -12.98 -3.31 9.48
C PHE A 195 -12.89 -2.14 8.49
N SER A 196 -12.96 -2.44 7.19
CA SER A 196 -12.87 -1.40 6.16
C SER A 196 -13.97 -0.33 6.31
N GLN A 197 -15.21 -0.75 6.60
CA GLN A 197 -16.34 0.16 6.79
C GLN A 197 -16.18 1.05 8.03
N LYS A 198 -15.79 0.44 9.17
CA LYS A 198 -15.58 1.17 10.43
C LYS A 198 -14.43 2.17 10.32
N VAL A 199 -13.29 1.71 9.81
CA VAL A 199 -12.08 2.54 9.72
C VAL A 199 -12.25 3.67 8.70
N TYR A 200 -12.84 3.40 7.54
CA TYR A 200 -13.10 4.44 6.55
C TYR A 200 -13.94 5.60 7.13
N ARG A 201 -15.02 5.28 7.88
CA ARG A 201 -15.83 6.32 8.56
C ARG A 201 -15.01 7.12 9.56
N LYS A 202 -14.14 6.48 10.36
CA LYS A 202 -13.27 7.17 11.32
C LYS A 202 -12.23 8.06 10.64
N LEU A 203 -11.60 7.58 9.57
CA LEU A 203 -10.62 8.36 8.81
C LEU A 203 -11.23 9.62 8.18
N THR A 204 -12.50 9.55 7.79
CA THR A 204 -13.16 10.62 7.03
C THR A 204 -14.07 11.52 7.86
N SER A 205 -14.41 11.15 9.11
CA SER A 205 -15.43 11.83 9.93
C SER A 205 -15.17 13.30 10.22
N GLU A 206 -13.92 13.77 10.20
CA GLU A 206 -13.53 15.14 10.55
C GLU A 206 -12.67 15.83 9.49
N LEU A 207 -12.69 15.28 8.27
CA LEU A 207 -11.91 15.87 7.18
C LEU A 207 -12.52 17.23 6.78
N LYS A 208 -11.81 18.30 7.14
CA LYS A 208 -12.12 19.66 6.68
C LYS A 208 -11.60 19.83 5.25
N VAL A 209 -12.34 19.33 4.27
CA VAL A 209 -12.02 19.52 2.85
C VAL A 209 -12.86 20.64 2.28
N PRO A 210 -12.29 21.58 1.50
CA PRO A 210 -13.05 22.64 0.86
C PRO A 210 -14.18 22.08 0.01
N PHE A 211 -15.36 22.64 0.16
CA PHE A 211 -16.57 22.23 -0.52
C PHE A 211 -16.47 22.50 -2.02
N LYS A 212 -16.64 21.47 -2.86
CA LYS A 212 -16.79 21.65 -4.31
C LYS A 212 -18.23 21.34 -4.70
N LEU A 213 -18.87 22.30 -5.37
CA LEU A 213 -20.15 22.08 -6.05
C LEU A 213 -19.88 21.61 -7.48
N LYS A 214 -20.60 20.62 -7.97
CA LYS A 214 -20.68 20.36 -9.40
C LYS A 214 -21.41 21.50 -10.09
N ASP A 215 -21.14 21.72 -11.38
CA ASP A 215 -21.82 22.72 -12.22
C ASP A 215 -23.36 22.60 -12.22
N SER A 216 -23.91 21.47 -11.73
CA SER A 216 -25.33 21.18 -11.59
C SER A 216 -25.92 21.49 -10.20
N PHE A 217 -25.24 22.23 -9.33
CA PHE A 217 -25.64 22.48 -7.93
C PHE A 217 -25.83 21.20 -7.08
N GLN A 218 -25.41 20.03 -7.57
CA GLN A 218 -25.43 18.79 -6.77
C GLN A 218 -24.23 18.76 -5.82
N ARG A 219 -24.53 18.45 -4.56
CA ARG A 219 -23.52 18.23 -3.52
C ARG A 219 -22.66 17.04 -3.91
N ILE A 220 -21.34 17.19 -3.91
CA ILE A 220 -20.41 16.07 -4.01
C ILE A 220 -20.16 15.61 -2.58
N ASP A 221 -20.72 14.47 -2.20
CA ASP A 221 -20.57 13.91 -0.86
C ASP A 221 -19.15 13.29 -0.65
N GLU A 222 -18.46 12.89 -1.72
CA GLU A 222 -17.07 12.42 -1.68
C GLU A 222 -16.14 13.34 -2.47
N SER A 223 -15.11 13.86 -1.81
CA SER A 223 -14.03 14.61 -2.46
C SER A 223 -12.91 13.65 -2.92
N ASN A 224 -12.01 14.12 -3.79
CA ASN A 224 -10.81 13.39 -4.22
C ASN A 224 -9.97 12.88 -3.02
N ILE A 225 -10.02 13.58 -1.88
CA ILE A 225 -9.33 13.17 -0.64
C ILE A 225 -9.99 11.95 0.00
N HIS A 226 -11.33 11.89 0.03
CA HIS A 226 -12.06 10.73 0.53
C HIS A 226 -11.75 9.49 -0.32
N GLU A 227 -11.74 9.64 -1.66
CA GLU A 227 -11.35 8.57 -2.57
C GLU A 227 -9.90 8.12 -2.34
N ALA A 228 -8.98 9.06 -2.14
CA ALA A 228 -7.57 8.76 -1.90
C ALA A 228 -7.36 7.97 -0.58
N ILE A 229 -8.06 8.35 0.49
CA ILE A 229 -8.00 7.66 1.78
C ILE A 229 -8.62 6.27 1.67
N ARG A 230 -9.76 6.13 0.97
CA ARG A 230 -10.38 4.84 0.70
C ARG A 230 -9.43 3.92 -0.07
N GLU A 231 -8.82 4.42 -1.12
CA GLU A 231 -7.85 3.67 -1.92
C GLU A 231 -6.64 3.24 -1.10
N ALA A 232 -6.09 4.12 -0.25
CA ALA A 232 -4.99 3.80 0.66
C ALA A 232 -5.36 2.68 1.63
N LEU A 233 -6.55 2.76 2.25
CA LEU A 233 -7.06 1.73 3.16
C LEU A 233 -7.21 0.39 2.43
N ILE A 234 -7.87 0.36 1.28
CA ILE A 234 -8.10 -0.88 0.54
C ILE A 234 -6.78 -1.47 0.04
N ASN A 235 -5.84 -0.65 -0.45
CA ASN A 235 -4.51 -1.11 -0.86
C ASN A 235 -3.77 -1.78 0.31
N THR A 236 -3.88 -1.25 1.51
CA THR A 236 -3.30 -1.83 2.72
C THR A 236 -3.84 -3.23 2.98
N LEU A 237 -5.15 -3.46 2.78
CA LEU A 237 -5.79 -4.76 2.98
C LEU A 237 -5.42 -5.75 1.86
N ILE A 238 -5.50 -5.35 0.60
CA ILE A 238 -5.30 -6.27 -0.53
C ILE A 238 -3.83 -6.60 -0.82
N HIS A 239 -2.89 -5.76 -0.36
CA HIS A 239 -1.46 -6.01 -0.49
C HIS A 239 -0.83 -6.70 0.73
N ALA A 240 -1.58 -6.89 1.82
CA ALA A 240 -1.09 -7.55 3.02
C ALA A 240 -0.70 -9.02 2.78
N ASN A 241 0.41 -9.43 3.40
CA ASN A 241 0.77 -10.83 3.54
C ASN A 241 0.17 -11.38 4.84
N TYR A 242 -0.99 -12.01 4.76
CA TYR A 242 -1.71 -12.54 5.92
C TYR A 242 -0.98 -13.71 6.62
N ASN A 243 0.06 -14.27 6.02
CA ASN A 243 0.97 -15.23 6.66
C ASN A 243 2.12 -14.53 7.41
N GLY A 244 2.18 -13.19 7.40
CA GLY A 244 3.19 -12.41 8.11
C GLY A 244 3.01 -12.49 9.63
N ARG A 245 4.07 -12.09 10.36
CA ARG A 245 4.07 -12.06 11.84
C ARG A 245 3.48 -10.77 12.41
N ILE A 246 3.41 -9.72 11.61
CA ILE A 246 2.94 -8.39 12.01
C ILE A 246 1.58 -8.15 11.38
N GLY A 247 0.66 -7.58 12.15
CA GLY A 247 -0.67 -7.24 11.68
C GLY A 247 -0.72 -5.97 10.83
N ILE A 248 -1.89 -5.71 10.26
CA ILE A 248 -2.23 -4.46 9.59
C ILE A 248 -2.45 -3.39 10.65
N GLN A 249 -1.89 -2.20 10.43
CA GLN A 249 -2.12 -1.05 11.28
C GLN A 249 -2.45 0.19 10.45
N VAL A 250 -3.52 0.85 10.83
CA VAL A 250 -3.94 2.14 10.27
C VAL A 250 -3.95 3.15 11.40
N VAL A 251 -3.25 4.28 11.24
CA VAL A 251 -3.21 5.31 12.26
C VAL A 251 -3.62 6.65 11.68
N LYS A 252 -4.61 7.29 12.31
CA LYS A 252 -4.96 8.68 12.08
C LYS A 252 -4.13 9.54 13.05
N HIS A 253 -3.15 10.23 12.51
CA HIS A 253 -2.31 11.18 13.24
C HIS A 253 -2.89 12.60 13.14
N PRO A 254 -2.53 13.50 14.05
CA PRO A 254 -2.90 14.93 13.94
C PRO A 254 -2.42 15.57 12.62
N LYS A 255 -1.33 15.07 12.07
CA LYS A 255 -0.64 15.62 10.89
C LYS A 255 -0.65 14.67 9.68
N GLY A 256 -1.56 13.68 9.64
CA GLY A 256 -1.64 12.76 8.51
C GLY A 256 -2.18 11.38 8.86
N PHE A 257 -2.01 10.48 7.92
CA PHE A 257 -2.49 9.10 8.02
C PHE A 257 -1.35 8.15 7.71
N SER A 258 -1.20 7.08 8.49
CA SER A 258 -0.29 5.98 8.15
C SER A 258 -1.06 4.69 7.94
N PHE A 259 -0.65 3.96 6.91
CA PHE A 259 -1.22 2.69 6.50
C PHE A 259 -0.09 1.68 6.40
N ARG A 260 -0.02 0.75 7.32
CA ARG A 260 1.04 -0.28 7.36
C ARG A 260 0.44 -1.66 7.17
N ASN A 261 1.01 -2.42 6.25
CA ASN A 261 0.67 -3.81 6.05
C ASN A 261 1.91 -4.72 6.07
N PRO A 262 1.76 -5.98 6.50
CA PRO A 262 2.80 -6.99 6.34
C PRO A 262 3.06 -7.29 4.86
N GLY A 263 4.30 -7.58 4.53
CA GLY A 263 4.80 -7.84 3.19
C GLY A 263 5.47 -6.62 2.55
N LEU A 264 6.54 -6.89 1.80
CA LEU A 264 7.27 -5.89 1.01
C LEU A 264 6.55 -5.61 -0.30
N LEU A 265 6.87 -4.48 -0.94
CA LEU A 265 6.34 -4.12 -2.25
C LEU A 265 6.69 -5.18 -3.31
N ARG A 266 5.72 -5.60 -4.10
CA ARG A 266 5.90 -6.50 -5.25
C ARG A 266 6.35 -5.76 -6.51
N VAL A 267 6.17 -4.45 -6.54
CA VAL A 267 6.62 -3.53 -7.61
C VAL A 267 7.70 -2.59 -7.07
N SER A 268 8.45 -1.93 -7.94
CA SER A 268 9.38 -0.89 -7.47
C SER A 268 8.61 0.32 -6.93
N LYS A 269 9.21 1.09 -6.01
CA LYS A 269 8.61 2.34 -5.55
C LYS A 269 8.30 3.27 -6.72
N ILE A 270 9.21 3.36 -7.68
CA ILE A 270 9.04 4.20 -8.89
C ILE A 270 7.82 3.76 -9.70
N ASP A 271 7.64 2.45 -9.91
CA ASP A 271 6.48 1.94 -10.66
C ASP A 271 5.17 2.14 -9.89
N ALA A 272 5.20 2.00 -8.55
CA ALA A 272 4.05 2.30 -7.71
C ALA A 272 3.61 3.78 -7.86
N PHE A 273 4.58 4.71 -7.87
CA PHE A 273 4.31 6.15 -8.04
C PHE A 273 3.86 6.51 -9.46
N LYS A 274 4.46 5.89 -10.50
CA LYS A 274 4.08 6.11 -11.90
C LYS A 274 2.70 5.56 -12.23
N GLY A 275 2.30 4.49 -11.56
CA GLY A 275 1.07 3.76 -11.88
C GLY A 275 1.15 2.96 -13.17
N GLY A 276 0.02 2.41 -13.59
CA GLY A 276 -0.10 1.62 -14.83
C GLY A 276 0.26 0.13 -14.66
N TYR A 277 0.97 -0.25 -13.60
CA TYR A 277 1.29 -1.63 -13.27
C TYR A 277 1.04 -1.89 -11.78
N SER A 278 0.36 -2.98 -11.49
CA SER A 278 0.07 -3.43 -10.12
C SER A 278 0.23 -4.95 -10.03
N ASP A 279 0.92 -5.42 -9.00
CA ASP A 279 0.99 -6.84 -8.65
C ASP A 279 0.33 -7.06 -7.28
N CYS A 280 -1.00 -7.18 -7.30
CA CYS A 280 -1.79 -7.37 -6.11
C CYS A 280 -1.53 -8.77 -5.51
N ARG A 281 -1.32 -8.83 -4.17
CA ARG A 281 -1.09 -10.09 -3.44
C ARG A 281 -2.37 -10.89 -3.28
N ASN A 282 -3.50 -10.24 -3.04
CA ASN A 282 -4.79 -10.84 -2.75
C ASN A 282 -5.84 -10.39 -3.78
N LYS A 283 -5.79 -10.99 -4.99
CA LYS A 283 -6.60 -10.56 -6.13
C LYS A 283 -8.09 -10.81 -5.93
N THR A 284 -8.47 -11.82 -5.14
CA THR A 284 -9.87 -12.10 -4.87
C THR A 284 -10.45 -11.04 -3.93
N LEU A 285 -9.73 -10.69 -2.85
CA LEU A 285 -10.10 -9.56 -1.99
C LEU A 285 -10.22 -8.25 -2.80
N GLN A 286 -9.26 -7.99 -3.70
CA GLN A 286 -9.32 -6.81 -4.57
C GLN A 286 -10.63 -6.76 -5.37
N LYS A 287 -11.01 -7.88 -6.02
CA LYS A 287 -12.28 -7.97 -6.76
C LYS A 287 -13.49 -7.76 -5.86
N MET A 288 -13.48 -8.36 -4.66
CA MET A 288 -14.58 -8.18 -3.70
C MET A 288 -14.76 -6.70 -3.34
N PHE A 289 -13.69 -5.96 -3.05
CA PHE A 289 -13.78 -4.52 -2.78
C PHE A 289 -14.22 -3.71 -4.01
N GLN A 290 -13.75 -4.08 -5.21
CA GLN A 290 -14.17 -3.43 -6.46
C GLN A 290 -15.67 -3.61 -6.74
N TYR A 291 -16.24 -4.77 -6.46
CA TYR A 291 -17.65 -5.03 -6.68
C TYR A 291 -18.58 -4.13 -5.87
N ILE A 292 -18.14 -3.67 -4.72
CA ILE A 292 -18.90 -2.73 -3.86
C ILE A 292 -18.40 -1.28 -3.98
N GLY A 293 -17.60 -0.96 -5.02
CA GLY A 293 -17.14 0.41 -5.27
C GLY A 293 -16.06 0.92 -4.31
N MET A 294 -15.43 0.05 -3.52
CA MET A 294 -14.40 0.44 -2.56
C MET A 294 -12.97 0.36 -3.10
N GLY A 295 -12.75 -0.14 -4.30
CA GLY A 295 -11.44 -0.23 -4.93
C GLY A 295 -11.49 0.10 -6.41
N GLU A 296 -10.39 0.54 -6.98
CA GLU A 296 -10.27 0.85 -8.40
C GLU A 296 -9.62 -0.27 -9.21
N GLN A 297 -9.61 -0.10 -10.53
CA GLN A 297 -8.90 -1.00 -11.44
C GLN A 297 -7.38 -0.79 -11.34
N ALA A 298 -6.63 -1.86 -11.57
CA ALA A 298 -5.19 -1.95 -11.36
C ALA A 298 -4.37 -0.75 -11.87
N GLY A 299 -3.56 -0.19 -10.98
CA GLY A 299 -2.46 0.71 -11.32
C GLY A 299 -2.79 2.21 -11.38
N SER A 300 -4.03 2.63 -11.10
CA SER A 300 -4.39 4.07 -11.08
C SER A 300 -4.41 4.70 -9.68
N GLY A 301 -4.41 3.89 -8.62
CA GLY A 301 -4.67 4.34 -7.24
C GLY A 301 -3.63 5.34 -6.72
N PHE A 302 -2.34 5.00 -6.80
CA PHE A 302 -1.30 5.86 -6.25
C PHE A 302 -1.18 7.23 -6.96
N PRO A 303 -1.16 7.32 -8.31
CA PRO A 303 -1.20 8.60 -9.00
C PRO A 303 -2.42 9.47 -8.68
N LYS A 304 -3.58 8.86 -8.41
CA LYS A 304 -4.77 9.60 -7.96
C LYS A 304 -4.60 10.15 -6.54
N MET A 305 -4.07 9.34 -5.62
CA MET A 305 -3.74 9.79 -4.26
C MET A 305 -2.81 11.00 -4.30
N LEU A 306 -1.74 10.94 -5.09
CA LEU A 306 -0.80 12.06 -5.26
C LEU A 306 -1.51 13.31 -5.76
N ARG A 307 -2.31 13.21 -6.82
CA ARG A 307 -3.04 14.37 -7.37
C ARG A 307 -3.98 14.99 -6.35
N ALA A 308 -4.72 14.16 -5.60
CA ALA A 308 -5.61 14.64 -4.57
C ALA A 308 -4.89 15.44 -3.47
N TRP A 309 -3.69 14.97 -3.07
CA TRP A 309 -2.84 15.66 -2.10
C TRP A 309 -2.24 16.96 -2.66
N MET A 310 -1.78 16.94 -3.91
CA MET A 310 -1.28 18.13 -4.61
C MET A 310 -2.33 19.24 -4.71
N GLU A 311 -3.59 18.88 -4.96
CA GLU A 311 -4.70 19.83 -5.02
C GLU A 311 -4.94 20.55 -3.69
N GLN A 312 -4.59 19.93 -2.56
CA GLN A 312 -4.68 20.52 -1.23
C GLN A 312 -3.40 21.28 -0.82
N HIS A 313 -2.37 21.28 -1.65
CA HIS A 313 -1.05 21.82 -1.31
C HIS A 313 -0.45 21.20 -0.03
N TRP A 314 -0.72 19.90 0.21
CA TRP A 314 -0.10 19.15 1.29
C TRP A 314 1.21 18.48 0.83
N GLN A 315 2.07 18.14 1.79
CA GLN A 315 3.28 17.36 1.55
C GLN A 315 2.90 16.02 0.90
N TYR A 316 3.77 15.50 0.01
CA TYR A 316 3.45 14.31 -0.75
C TYR A 316 3.44 13.05 0.11
N PRO A 317 2.50 12.14 -0.19
CA PRO A 317 2.55 10.78 0.35
C PRO A 317 3.85 10.07 -0.01
N TYR A 318 4.37 9.26 0.90
CA TYR A 318 5.57 8.47 0.66
C TYR A 318 5.43 7.04 1.15
N LEU A 319 6.18 6.14 0.52
CA LEU A 319 6.24 4.72 0.84
C LEU A 319 7.55 4.37 1.51
N GLU A 320 7.47 3.63 2.61
CA GLU A 320 8.61 3.05 3.30
C GLU A 320 8.50 1.54 3.37
N GLU A 321 9.62 0.85 3.19
CA GLU A 321 9.73 -0.59 3.40
C GLU A 321 10.67 -0.85 4.59
N ASN A 322 10.20 -1.64 5.54
CA ASN A 322 11.04 -2.18 6.61
C ASN A 322 11.34 -3.65 6.29
N THR A 323 12.56 -3.91 5.83
CA THR A 323 12.98 -5.26 5.43
C THR A 323 13.17 -6.23 6.60
N GLN A 324 13.44 -5.72 7.82
CA GLN A 324 13.58 -6.56 9.02
C GLN A 324 12.22 -7.06 9.51
N LEU A 325 11.23 -6.16 9.50
CA LEU A 325 9.86 -6.46 9.91
C LEU A 325 9.01 -6.98 8.74
N GLU A 326 9.56 -6.98 7.53
CA GLU A 326 8.86 -7.32 6.29
C GLU A 326 7.53 -6.57 6.15
N THR A 327 7.56 -5.25 6.36
CA THR A 327 6.36 -4.40 6.26
C THR A 327 6.53 -3.29 5.24
N THR A 328 5.42 -2.86 4.69
CA THR A 328 5.31 -1.65 3.87
C THR A 328 4.40 -0.65 4.59
N MET A 329 4.82 0.61 4.64
CA MET A 329 4.05 1.72 5.19
C MET A 329 3.86 2.80 4.14
N LEU A 330 2.62 3.22 3.94
CA LEU A 330 2.26 4.44 3.24
C LEU A 330 1.96 5.50 4.29
N PHE A 331 2.65 6.65 4.24
CA PHE A 331 2.31 7.81 5.02
C PHE A 331 1.74 8.91 4.12
N MET A 332 0.63 9.50 4.54
CA MET A 332 -0.11 10.53 3.82
C MET A 332 -0.21 11.78 4.70
N PRO A 333 0.76 12.71 4.64
CA PRO A 333 0.80 13.88 5.51
C PRO A 333 -0.28 14.90 5.13
N THR A 334 -0.93 15.51 6.13
CA THR A 334 -1.87 16.64 5.96
C THR A 334 -1.24 17.98 6.33
N ILE A 335 0.09 18.05 6.24
CA ILE A 335 0.88 19.24 6.51
C ILE A 335 0.96 20.07 5.23
N SER A 336 0.65 21.36 5.32
CA SER A 336 0.76 22.27 4.18
C SER A 336 2.19 22.36 3.65
N LEU A 337 2.34 22.38 2.34
CA LEU A 337 3.60 22.75 1.67
C LEU A 337 3.93 24.24 1.86
N PHE A 338 2.92 25.05 2.18
CA PHE A 338 3.02 26.49 2.35
C PHE A 338 2.48 26.90 3.74
N PRO A 339 3.20 26.60 4.85
CA PRO A 339 2.78 27.02 6.19
C PRO A 339 2.68 28.53 6.26
N LYS A 340 1.59 29.03 6.81
CA LYS A 340 1.28 30.48 6.82
C LYS A 340 2.37 31.26 7.59
N GLU A 341 2.81 30.75 8.70
CA GLU A 341 3.85 31.37 9.55
C GLU A 341 5.16 31.59 8.77
N ILE A 342 5.52 30.63 7.90
CA ILE A 342 6.72 30.72 7.07
C ILE A 342 6.49 31.71 5.94
N GLN A 343 5.32 31.70 5.31
CA GLN A 343 4.98 32.66 4.26
C GLN A 343 5.02 34.10 4.83
N ASP A 344 4.42 34.33 5.98
CA ASP A 344 4.41 35.64 6.65
C ASP A 344 5.85 36.10 6.95
N SER A 345 6.73 35.20 7.43
CA SER A 345 8.15 35.49 7.66
C SER A 345 8.92 35.80 6.38
N LEU A 346 8.65 35.06 5.30
CA LEU A 346 9.28 35.31 3.99
C LEU A 346 8.76 36.60 3.33
N GLU A 347 7.49 36.95 3.53
CA GLU A 347 6.93 38.23 3.09
C GLU A 347 7.55 39.40 3.85
N GLU A 348 7.80 39.24 5.16
CA GLU A 348 8.50 40.26 5.96
C GLU A 348 9.95 40.45 5.50
N LEU A 349 10.66 39.35 5.18
CA LEU A 349 12.04 39.39 4.73
C LEU A 349 12.24 39.93 3.31
N PHE A 350 11.39 39.53 2.37
CA PHE A 350 11.56 39.79 0.94
C PHE A 350 10.53 40.75 0.36
N GLY A 351 9.48 41.08 1.09
CA GLY A 351 8.46 42.05 0.70
C GLY A 351 7.80 41.71 -0.64
N LYS A 352 7.69 42.71 -1.52
CA LYS A 352 7.05 42.54 -2.84
C LYS A 352 7.75 41.51 -3.73
N ASN A 353 9.01 41.23 -3.52
CA ASN A 353 9.73 40.23 -4.31
C ASN A 353 9.18 38.82 -4.04
N TYR A 354 8.83 38.49 -2.79
CA TYR A 354 8.21 37.20 -2.46
C TYR A 354 6.82 37.05 -3.10
N VAL A 355 6.01 38.11 -3.07
CA VAL A 355 4.64 38.10 -3.61
C VAL A 355 4.64 37.87 -5.13
N ASN A 356 5.67 38.32 -5.84
CA ASN A 356 5.78 38.18 -7.29
C ASN A 356 6.35 36.83 -7.75
N LEU A 357 6.85 35.99 -6.82
CA LEU A 357 7.37 34.66 -7.16
C LEU A 357 6.24 33.72 -7.60
N ASP A 358 6.58 32.85 -8.54
CA ASP A 358 5.69 31.75 -8.91
C ASP A 358 5.58 30.69 -7.80
N LYS A 359 4.72 29.69 -8.00
CA LYS A 359 4.49 28.63 -7.02
C LYS A 359 5.74 27.82 -6.71
N ASN A 360 6.56 27.51 -7.72
CA ASN A 360 7.75 26.68 -7.57
C ASN A 360 8.89 27.44 -6.88
N GLU A 361 9.05 28.72 -7.22
CA GLU A 361 9.99 29.63 -6.57
C GLU A 361 9.67 29.83 -5.11
N ARG A 362 8.36 30.02 -4.77
CA ARG A 362 7.92 30.09 -3.36
C ARG A 362 8.18 28.78 -2.62
N LEU A 363 7.93 27.64 -3.24
CA LEU A 363 8.21 26.33 -2.65
C LEU A 363 9.70 26.17 -2.38
N ALA A 364 10.56 26.56 -3.31
CA ALA A 364 12.00 26.52 -3.14
C ALA A 364 12.47 27.37 -1.96
N LEU A 365 11.96 28.60 -1.83
CA LEU A 365 12.26 29.48 -0.70
C LEU A 365 11.77 28.93 0.64
N ILE A 366 10.55 28.38 0.68
CA ILE A 366 10.01 27.78 1.90
C ILE A 366 10.87 26.59 2.34
N LEU A 367 11.24 25.71 1.41
CA LEU A 367 12.09 24.57 1.73
C LEU A 367 13.50 25.00 2.17
N ALA A 368 14.09 25.97 1.49
CA ALA A 368 15.38 26.54 1.90
C ALA A 368 15.32 27.18 3.29
N PHE A 369 14.22 27.84 3.62
CA PHE A 369 14.01 28.43 4.95
C PHE A 369 13.85 27.37 6.06
N VAL A 370 13.16 26.26 5.75
CA VAL A 370 12.90 25.18 6.73
C VAL A 370 14.10 24.24 6.88
N GLU A 371 14.73 23.87 5.76
CA GLU A 371 15.78 22.85 5.71
C GLU A 371 17.19 23.46 5.72
N SER A 372 17.30 24.81 5.70
CA SER A 372 18.54 25.61 5.64
C SER A 372 19.33 25.45 4.33
N GLU A 373 19.05 24.44 3.54
CA GLU A 373 19.60 24.21 2.21
C GLU A 373 18.58 23.43 1.36
N ILE A 374 18.67 23.57 0.04
CA ILE A 374 17.82 22.82 -0.89
C ILE A 374 18.63 22.33 -2.07
N SER A 375 18.34 21.12 -2.54
CA SER A 375 18.87 20.57 -3.81
C SER A 375 17.78 20.47 -4.87
N ASN A 376 18.19 20.47 -6.14
CA ASN A 376 17.29 20.27 -7.27
C ASN A 376 16.52 18.94 -7.16
N ILE A 377 17.16 17.90 -6.64
CA ILE A 377 16.53 16.59 -6.39
C ILE A 377 15.41 16.74 -5.36
N ARG A 378 15.70 17.40 -4.23
CA ARG A 378 14.73 17.62 -3.17
C ARG A 378 13.55 18.46 -3.64
N LEU A 379 13.78 19.50 -4.41
CA LEU A 379 12.74 20.36 -4.97
C LEU A 379 11.88 19.59 -5.99
N SER A 380 12.50 18.76 -6.83
CA SER A 380 11.81 17.90 -7.77
C SER A 380 10.93 16.85 -7.07
N ASP A 381 11.45 16.23 -6.02
CA ASP A 381 10.73 15.19 -5.25
C ASP A 381 9.51 15.76 -4.53
N ILE A 382 9.64 16.91 -3.87
CA ILE A 382 8.56 17.52 -3.09
C ILE A 382 7.58 18.30 -3.96
N GLY A 383 8.09 19.01 -4.99
CA GLY A 383 7.30 19.87 -5.86
C GLY A 383 6.64 19.12 -7.03
N ALA A 384 6.98 17.83 -7.24
CA ALA A 384 6.70 17.08 -8.47
C ALA A 384 7.08 17.89 -9.73
N ILE A 385 8.19 18.65 -9.64
CA ILE A 385 8.68 19.52 -10.69
C ILE A 385 9.64 18.71 -11.55
N HIS A 386 9.56 18.87 -12.86
CA HIS A 386 10.51 18.18 -13.73
C HIS A 386 11.95 18.66 -13.43
N PRO A 387 12.95 17.76 -13.34
CA PRO A 387 14.33 18.14 -12.99
C PRO A 387 14.93 19.26 -13.85
N ALA A 388 14.52 19.39 -15.12
CA ALA A 388 14.95 20.46 -15.99
C ALA A 388 14.40 21.85 -15.60
N ASP A 389 13.29 21.90 -14.83
CA ASP A 389 12.66 23.15 -14.39
C ASP A 389 13.15 23.59 -13.01
N THR A 390 13.79 22.69 -12.25
CA THR A 390 14.38 23.02 -10.93
C THR A 390 15.74 23.69 -11.02
N SER A 391 16.36 23.69 -12.22
CA SER A 391 17.69 24.29 -12.46
C SER A 391 17.63 25.71 -13.05
N LYS A 392 16.44 26.26 -13.23
CA LYS A 392 16.23 27.66 -13.65
C LYS A 392 16.14 28.57 -12.44
#